data_e678b2f3131494c3bca46e53dc68ca37
#
_entry.id   e678b2f3131494c3bca46e53dc68ca37
#
_cell.length_a   1.000
_cell.length_b   1.000
_cell.length_c   1.000
_cell.angle_alpha   90.00
_cell.angle_beta   90.00
_cell.angle_gamma   90.00
#
_symmetry.space_group_name_H-M   'P 1'
#
loop_
_entity.id
_entity.type
_entity.pdbx_description
1 polymer ?
#
loop_
_entity_poly.entity_id
_entity_poly.type
_entity_poly.pdbx_seq_one_letter_code
_entity_poly.pdbx_strand_id
1 'polypeptide(L)'
;MNKLKYLGMGLLLMAATTFTGCNEDDLNPNSIFSEETTEKNEFDLWLLENYVKPYNISFQYRYFDKETDQNYNVIPADFEKSKAIAKLVQFLWLDVYNDLMDGDKTFIRTYTPRVIQLIGSYQYNSQGS
;
A
#
# COMPACT_ATOMS: atom_id res chain seq x y z
N MET A 1 11.12 -62.51 20.90
CA MET A 1 11.65 -61.25 21.47
C MET A 1 12.31 -60.29 20.43
N ASN A 2 12.42 -60.63 19.17
CA ASN A 2 13.15 -59.82 18.19
C ASN A 2 12.24 -58.83 17.39
N LYS A 3 10.94 -59.06 17.34
CA LYS A 3 10.01 -58.19 16.57
C LYS A 3 9.86 -56.78 17.17
N LEU A 4 9.98 -56.65 18.49
CA LEU A 4 9.88 -55.36 19.18
C LEU A 4 11.08 -54.46 18.92
N LYS A 5 12.27 -55.03 18.70
CA LYS A 5 13.51 -54.28 18.38
C LYS A 5 13.44 -53.68 16.97
N TYR A 6 12.84 -54.39 16.02
CA TYR A 6 12.68 -53.85 14.66
C TYR A 6 11.57 -52.81 14.56
N LEU A 7 10.55 -52.91 15.41
CA LEU A 7 9.49 -51.90 15.50
C LEU A 7 10.04 -50.55 16.03
N GLY A 8 10.89 -50.61 17.05
CA GLY A 8 11.56 -49.41 17.59
C GLY A 8 12.54 -48.76 16.61
N MET A 9 13.26 -49.56 15.84
CA MET A 9 14.21 -49.10 14.85
C MET A 9 13.52 -48.46 13.64
N GLY A 10 12.35 -49.00 13.22
CA GLY A 10 11.53 -48.43 12.16
C GLY A 10 10.91 -47.09 12.54
N LEU A 11 10.49 -46.95 13.81
CA LEU A 11 9.92 -45.70 14.32
C LEU A 11 10.97 -44.59 14.44
N LEU A 12 12.22 -44.93 14.78
CA LEU A 12 13.35 -43.99 14.85
C LEU A 12 13.78 -43.46 13.48
N LEU A 13 13.70 -44.33 12.44
CA LEU A 13 14.00 -43.95 11.06
C LEU A 13 12.93 -43.02 10.46
N MET A 14 11.66 -43.17 10.83
CA MET A 14 10.59 -42.24 10.41
C MET A 14 10.66 -40.88 11.05
N ALA A 15 11.18 -40.77 12.27
CA ALA A 15 11.34 -39.47 12.96
C ALA A 15 12.48 -38.62 12.39
N ALA A 16 13.44 -39.21 11.69
CA ALA A 16 14.60 -38.52 11.12
C ALA A 16 14.30 -37.79 9.80
N THR A 17 13.17 -38.07 9.13
CA THR A 17 12.84 -37.47 7.83
C THR A 17 11.98 -36.22 7.91
N THR A 18 11.53 -35.82 9.09
CA THR A 18 10.66 -34.64 9.27
C THR A 18 11.41 -33.34 9.50
N PHE A 19 12.74 -33.32 9.51
CA PHE A 19 13.56 -32.13 9.73
C PHE A 19 14.23 -31.58 8.47
N THR A 20 13.76 -31.93 7.28
CA THR A 20 14.11 -31.14 6.10
C THR A 20 13.22 -29.88 6.10
N GLY A 21 13.43 -29.02 7.08
CA GLY A 21 12.96 -27.64 7.01
C GLY A 21 13.54 -26.98 5.75
N CYS A 22 12.71 -26.26 5.03
CA CYS A 22 13.17 -25.41 3.94
C CYS A 22 14.37 -24.61 4.45
N ASN A 23 15.54 -24.87 3.88
CA ASN A 23 16.67 -23.99 4.03
C ASN A 23 16.27 -22.75 3.23
N GLU A 24 15.77 -21.72 3.92
CA GLU A 24 15.63 -20.41 3.29
C GLU A 24 17.06 -20.00 2.94
N ASP A 25 17.38 -20.09 1.65
CA ASP A 25 18.60 -19.48 1.15
C ASP A 25 18.60 -18.02 1.63
N ASP A 26 19.63 -17.61 2.34
CA ASP A 26 19.80 -16.25 2.83
C ASP A 26 19.56 -15.30 1.66
N LEU A 27 18.42 -14.59 1.68
CA LEU A 27 18.08 -13.61 0.68
C LEU A 27 19.22 -12.60 0.61
N ASN A 28 19.74 -12.41 -0.60
CA ASN A 28 20.82 -11.44 -0.82
C ASN A 28 20.35 -10.08 -0.24
N PRO A 29 21.04 -9.52 0.79
CA PRO A 29 20.64 -8.26 1.39
C PRO A 29 20.68 -7.08 0.40
N ASN A 30 21.37 -7.26 -0.73
CA ASN A 30 21.31 -6.30 -1.82
C ASN A 30 20.15 -6.65 -2.73
N SER A 31 19.05 -5.92 -2.62
CA SER A 31 17.94 -6.01 -3.56
C SER A 31 18.45 -5.76 -4.98
N ILE A 32 18.13 -6.68 -5.91
CA ILE A 32 18.37 -6.47 -7.35
C ILE A 32 17.46 -5.38 -7.93
N PHE A 33 16.42 -5.00 -7.21
CA PHE A 33 15.62 -3.83 -7.53
C PHE A 33 16.29 -2.63 -6.90
N SER A 34 16.82 -1.72 -7.71
CA SER A 34 17.15 -0.39 -7.23
C SER A 34 15.86 0.16 -6.60
N GLU A 35 15.86 0.39 -5.30
CA GLU A 35 14.88 1.30 -4.73
C GLU A 35 15.14 2.64 -5.41
N GLU A 36 14.44 2.89 -6.50
CA GLU A 36 14.29 4.26 -6.97
C GLU A 36 13.56 4.99 -5.85
N THR A 37 14.34 5.47 -4.90
CA THR A 37 13.88 6.46 -3.95
C THR A 37 13.54 7.68 -4.79
N THR A 38 12.31 7.72 -5.30
CA THR A 38 11.78 8.93 -5.89
C THR A 38 11.96 9.99 -4.83
N GLU A 39 12.90 10.92 -5.05
CA GLU A 39 13.20 11.97 -4.09
C GLU A 39 11.87 12.64 -3.71
N LYS A 40 11.53 12.53 -2.43
CA LYS A 40 10.29 13.12 -1.91
C LYS A 40 10.44 14.62 -1.98
N ASN A 41 9.56 15.27 -2.71
CA ASN A 41 9.50 16.72 -2.70
C ASN A 41 8.78 17.23 -1.44
N GLU A 42 8.78 18.53 -1.21
CA GLU A 42 8.15 19.15 -0.05
C GLU A 42 6.65 18.79 0.06
N PHE A 43 5.96 18.64 -1.07
CA PHE A 43 4.56 18.25 -1.07
C PHE A 43 4.36 16.78 -0.69
N ASP A 44 5.26 15.88 -1.07
CA ASP A 44 5.23 14.48 -0.63
C ASP A 44 5.41 14.39 0.90
N LEU A 45 6.30 15.21 1.47
CA LEU A 45 6.48 15.28 2.92
C LEU A 45 5.24 15.86 3.61
N TRP A 46 4.63 16.89 3.03
CA TRP A 46 3.39 17.47 3.54
C TRP A 46 2.25 16.45 3.52
N LEU A 47 2.09 15.67 2.45
CA LEU A 47 1.09 14.59 2.35
C LEU A 47 1.35 13.49 3.37
N LEU A 48 2.61 13.15 3.61
CA LEU A 48 2.98 12.16 4.64
C LEU A 48 2.49 12.60 6.03
N GLU A 49 2.70 13.88 6.39
CA GLU A 49 2.31 14.41 7.70
C GLU A 49 0.81 14.61 7.85
N ASN A 50 0.12 15.03 6.80
CA ASN A 50 -1.28 15.45 6.90
C ASN A 50 -2.28 14.38 6.47
N TYR A 51 -1.88 13.37 5.69
CA TYR A 51 -2.75 12.33 5.16
C TYR A 51 -2.35 10.92 5.61
N VAL A 52 -1.08 10.56 5.42
CA VAL A 52 -0.63 9.19 5.67
C VAL A 52 -0.56 8.89 7.16
N LYS A 53 0.22 9.67 7.91
CA LYS A 53 0.41 9.43 9.36
C LYS A 53 -0.90 9.53 10.15
N PRO A 54 -1.72 10.59 9.99
CA PRO A 54 -2.91 10.75 10.80
C PRO A 54 -4.07 9.83 10.38
N TYR A 55 -4.24 9.56 9.08
CA TYR A 55 -5.45 8.91 8.55
C TYR A 55 -5.18 7.63 7.76
N ASN A 56 -3.92 7.32 7.45
CA ASN A 56 -3.51 6.21 6.59
C ASN A 56 -4.14 6.30 5.18
N ILE A 57 -4.20 7.52 4.64
CA ILE A 57 -4.70 7.81 3.30
C ILE A 57 -3.51 8.07 2.38
N SER A 58 -3.40 7.33 1.29
CA SER A 58 -2.47 7.59 0.20
C SER A 58 -3.09 8.59 -0.77
N PHE A 59 -2.56 9.81 -0.81
CA PHE A 59 -3.00 10.83 -1.77
C PHE A 59 -2.05 10.84 -2.96
N GLN A 60 -2.55 10.34 -4.11
CA GLN A 60 -1.77 10.15 -5.32
C GLN A 60 -2.07 11.25 -6.32
N TYR A 61 -1.13 12.14 -6.52
CA TYR A 61 -1.21 13.21 -7.51
C TYR A 61 -0.36 12.92 -8.75
N ARG A 62 0.60 11.98 -8.64
CA ARG A 62 1.36 11.46 -9.78
C ARG A 62 0.53 10.37 -10.45
N TYR A 63 0.56 10.36 -11.76
CA TYR A 63 -0.13 9.34 -12.52
C TYR A 63 0.60 8.00 -12.44
N PHE A 64 -0.11 6.96 -12.03
CA PHE A 64 0.37 5.59 -12.02
C PHE A 64 -0.52 4.74 -12.92
N ASP A 65 0.03 4.33 -14.03
CA ASP A 65 -0.68 3.58 -15.08
C ASP A 65 -1.33 2.27 -14.57
N LYS A 66 -0.69 1.66 -13.56
CA LYS A 66 -1.16 0.40 -12.98
C LYS A 66 -2.40 0.52 -12.10
N GLU A 67 -2.70 1.71 -11.63
CA GLU A 67 -3.77 1.98 -10.67
C GLU A 67 -5.01 2.59 -11.32
N THR A 68 -4.94 2.92 -12.61
CA THR A 68 -6.07 3.39 -13.42
C THR A 68 -6.71 2.25 -14.18
N ASP A 69 -8.01 2.36 -14.46
CA ASP A 69 -8.70 1.41 -15.32
C ASP A 69 -8.15 1.55 -16.74
N GLN A 70 -7.58 0.45 -17.26
CA GLN A 70 -6.96 0.42 -18.60
C GLN A 70 -7.95 0.67 -19.76
N ASN A 71 -9.25 0.65 -19.48
CA ASN A 71 -10.28 0.94 -20.47
C ASN A 71 -10.44 2.44 -20.72
N TYR A 72 -9.79 3.29 -19.93
CA TYR A 72 -9.94 4.73 -20.01
C TYR A 72 -8.59 5.42 -20.21
N ASN A 73 -8.63 6.47 -21.03
CA ASN A 73 -7.47 7.34 -21.21
C ASN A 73 -7.61 8.57 -20.31
N VAL A 74 -6.66 8.74 -19.42
CA VAL A 74 -6.61 9.90 -18.53
C VAL A 74 -5.24 10.57 -18.61
N ILE A 75 -5.18 11.85 -18.26
CA ILE A 75 -3.92 12.59 -18.18
C ILE A 75 -3.56 12.88 -16.72
N PRO A 76 -2.27 13.06 -16.42
CA PRO A 76 -1.82 13.44 -15.10
C PRO A 76 -2.46 14.75 -14.63
N ALA A 77 -2.72 14.85 -13.32
CA ALA A 77 -3.19 16.09 -12.73
C ALA A 77 -2.08 17.16 -12.69
N ASP A 78 -2.46 18.41 -12.85
CA ASP A 78 -1.56 19.54 -12.69
C ASP A 78 -1.04 19.63 -11.25
N PHE A 79 0.26 19.85 -11.07
CA PHE A 79 0.91 19.81 -9.77
C PHE A 79 0.39 20.88 -8.79
N GLU A 80 0.25 22.13 -9.25
CA GLU A 80 -0.21 23.22 -8.38
C GLU A 80 -1.69 23.07 -8.03
N LYS A 81 -2.51 22.61 -8.96
CA LYS A 81 -3.91 22.27 -8.68
C LYS A 81 -4.03 21.10 -7.72
N SER A 82 -3.15 20.12 -7.83
CA SER A 82 -3.10 18.98 -6.90
C SER A 82 -2.84 19.40 -5.46
N LYS A 83 -1.93 20.36 -5.24
CA LYS A 83 -1.70 20.95 -3.92
C LYS A 83 -2.94 21.67 -3.39
N ALA A 84 -3.60 22.46 -4.25
CA ALA A 84 -4.82 23.16 -3.87
C ALA A 84 -5.95 22.20 -3.50
N ILE A 85 -6.15 21.16 -4.30
CA ILE A 85 -7.17 20.12 -4.04
C ILE A 85 -6.86 19.37 -2.75
N ALA A 86 -5.61 18.99 -2.49
CA ALA A 86 -5.24 18.32 -1.25
C ALA A 86 -5.58 19.17 -0.03
N LYS A 87 -5.23 20.45 -0.03
CA LYS A 87 -5.59 21.37 1.07
C LYS A 87 -7.10 21.53 1.22
N LEU A 88 -7.82 21.57 0.10
CA LEU A 88 -9.28 21.69 0.11
C LEU A 88 -9.95 20.44 0.69
N VAL A 89 -9.49 19.25 0.31
CA VAL A 89 -9.98 17.97 0.84
C VAL A 89 -9.68 17.88 2.32
N GLN A 90 -8.49 18.27 2.77
CA GLN A 90 -8.17 18.32 4.18
C GLN A 90 -9.15 19.22 4.93
N PHE A 91 -9.29 20.47 4.51
CA PHE A 91 -10.11 21.47 5.20
C PHE A 91 -11.61 21.14 5.17
N LEU A 92 -12.18 20.75 4.02
CA LEU A 92 -13.63 20.53 3.87
C LEU A 92 -14.09 19.15 4.34
N TRP A 93 -13.20 18.21 4.41
CA TRP A 93 -13.56 16.84 4.76
C TRP A 93 -12.88 16.35 6.03
N LEU A 94 -11.54 16.20 6.00
CA LEU A 94 -10.84 15.55 7.11
C LEU A 94 -10.91 16.36 8.41
N ASP A 95 -10.72 17.67 8.34
CA ASP A 95 -10.77 18.55 9.51
C ASP A 95 -12.20 18.66 10.06
N VAL A 96 -13.22 18.76 9.19
CA VAL A 96 -14.62 18.81 9.61
C VAL A 96 -15.01 17.58 10.42
N TYR A 97 -14.69 16.38 9.94
CA TYR A 97 -15.00 15.16 10.68
C TYR A 97 -14.15 15.00 11.94
N ASN A 98 -12.91 15.45 11.91
CA ASN A 98 -12.05 15.44 13.07
C ASN A 98 -12.60 16.35 14.19
N ASP A 99 -13.10 17.53 13.83
CA ASP A 99 -13.70 18.47 14.76
C ASP A 99 -15.04 17.95 15.30
N LEU A 100 -15.88 17.34 14.45
CA LEU A 100 -17.15 16.73 14.86
C LEU A 100 -16.97 15.56 15.84
N MET A 101 -15.83 14.89 15.81
CA MET A 101 -15.50 13.74 16.64
C MET A 101 -14.57 14.09 17.81
N ASP A 102 -14.49 15.38 18.22
CA ASP A 102 -13.63 15.86 19.30
C ASP A 102 -12.15 15.43 19.16
N GLY A 103 -11.67 15.36 17.91
CA GLY A 103 -10.30 14.93 17.58
C GLY A 103 -10.08 13.40 17.54
N ASP A 104 -11.12 12.58 17.76
CA ASP A 104 -11.03 11.14 17.58
C ASP A 104 -11.00 10.77 16.10
N LYS A 105 -9.84 10.32 15.63
CA LYS A 105 -9.60 9.93 14.25
C LYS A 105 -10.09 8.53 13.89
N THR A 106 -10.68 7.80 14.83
CA THR A 106 -11.11 6.41 14.63
C THR A 106 -12.15 6.31 13.52
N PHE A 107 -13.13 7.21 13.51
CA PHE A 107 -14.15 7.25 12.47
C PHE A 107 -13.55 7.45 11.08
N ILE A 108 -12.73 8.48 10.91
CA ILE A 108 -12.10 8.78 9.62
C ILE A 108 -11.21 7.62 9.18
N ARG A 109 -10.40 7.07 10.06
CA ARG A 109 -9.52 5.92 9.76
C ARG A 109 -10.28 4.68 9.33
N THR A 110 -11.49 4.51 9.81
CA THR A 110 -12.33 3.34 9.49
C THR A 110 -13.08 3.50 8.17
N TYR A 111 -13.65 4.66 7.93
CA TYR A 111 -14.61 4.87 6.85
C TYR A 111 -14.08 5.66 5.64
N THR A 112 -12.91 6.27 5.72
CA THR A 112 -12.29 6.96 4.58
C THR A 112 -11.67 5.98 3.58
N PRO A 113 -11.70 6.29 2.28
CA PRO A 113 -10.96 5.52 1.29
C PRO A 113 -9.46 5.55 1.59
N ARG A 114 -8.80 4.44 1.35
CA ARG A 114 -7.35 4.33 1.57
C ARG A 114 -6.53 5.04 0.51
N VAL A 115 -7.11 5.25 -0.66
CA VAL A 115 -6.44 5.89 -1.79
C VAL A 115 -7.33 6.99 -2.34
N ILE A 116 -6.76 8.17 -2.53
CA ILE A 116 -7.34 9.29 -3.28
C ILE A 116 -6.41 9.53 -4.45
N GLN A 117 -6.89 9.24 -5.66
CA GLN A 117 -6.11 9.42 -6.88
C GLN A 117 -6.63 10.63 -7.67
N LEU A 118 -5.73 11.52 -8.05
CA LEU A 118 -6.06 12.67 -8.89
C LEU A 118 -5.79 12.37 -10.35
N ILE A 119 -6.75 12.73 -11.18
CA ILE A 119 -6.64 12.71 -12.64
C ILE A 119 -6.87 14.11 -13.20
N GLY A 120 -6.18 14.46 -14.25
CA GLY A 120 -6.20 15.81 -14.84
C GLY A 120 -7.20 16.01 -15.97
N SER A 121 -7.93 14.97 -16.37
CA SER A 121 -8.92 15.01 -17.44
C SER A 121 -10.20 14.28 -17.05
N TYR A 122 -11.22 14.46 -17.88
CA TYR A 122 -12.35 13.53 -17.87
C TYR A 122 -11.89 12.13 -18.28
N GLN A 123 -12.57 11.14 -17.77
CA GLN A 123 -12.32 9.75 -18.11
C GLN A 123 -13.06 9.42 -19.41
N TYR A 124 -12.32 9.16 -20.49
CA TYR A 124 -12.87 8.79 -21.77
C TYR A 124 -12.61 7.31 -22.04
N ASN A 125 -13.64 6.60 -22.50
CA ASN A 125 -13.45 5.23 -22.99
C ASN A 125 -12.74 5.24 -24.35
N SER A 126 -12.39 4.06 -24.87
CA SER A 126 -11.75 3.91 -26.17
C SER A 126 -12.59 4.44 -27.36
N GLN A 127 -13.88 4.70 -27.14
CA GLN A 127 -14.81 5.25 -28.15
C GLN A 127 -15.03 6.77 -27.98
N GLY A 128 -14.39 7.41 -27.00
CA GLY A 128 -14.43 8.87 -26.80
C GLY A 128 -15.72 9.38 -26.16
N SER A 129 -16.49 8.53 -25.48
CA SER A 129 -17.72 8.89 -24.77
C SER A 129 -17.63 8.70 -23.28
#